data_be0898845739d0888f84cab314bf4b53
#
_entry.id   be0898845739d0888f84cab314bf4b53
#
_cell.length_a   1.000
_cell.length_b   1.000
_cell.length_c   1.000
_cell.angle_alpha   90.00
_cell.angle_beta   90.00
_cell.angle_gamma   90.00
#
_symmetry.space_group_name_H-M   'P 1'
#
loop_
_entity.id
_entity.type
_entity.pdbx_description
1 polymer ?
#
loop_
_entity_poly.entity_id
_entity_poly.type
_entity_poly.pdbx_seq_one_letter_code
_entity_poly.pdbx_strand_id
1 'polypeptide(L)'
;MKSNYPQFAGKKVFISGGSSGIGKGLAVEFAKRGASVILSARNEKNLKTTVEELKRIGHKNAIFDFAIADVSKPEQVQKVAKKTLKILNGLDLLICNSGYAKAGKVGDLKESDFYQLMDVNFFGHVNLVRAFQDHFLKQKYGDIVLVSSMLATFSIYGYGAYSASKFAITGFAQSLRQEMMLHGVRVKVFLPPTTDTPGLKKENQDKPDLVKEIEMGSAINAVHSVEKVTNAFMNWLPKRKFLGYATWDSWLQYFLVRHFPEWTLSIADAELRSAQKRL
;
A
#
# COMPACT_ATOMS: atom_id res chain seq x y z
N MET A 1 -16.07 -25.35 0.63
CA MET A 1 -14.77 -25.40 -0.07
C MET A 1 -13.67 -25.31 0.96
N LYS A 2 -12.78 -26.31 1.06
CA LYS A 2 -11.59 -26.22 1.91
C LYS A 2 -10.68 -25.13 1.32
N SER A 3 -10.27 -24.15 2.14
CA SER A 3 -9.35 -23.10 1.72
C SER A 3 -8.04 -23.73 1.23
N ASN A 4 -7.64 -23.45 -0.01
CA ASN A 4 -6.34 -23.85 -0.57
C ASN A 4 -5.14 -23.16 0.11
N TYR A 5 -5.37 -22.35 1.16
CA TYR A 5 -4.37 -21.54 1.83
C TYR A 5 -4.52 -21.60 3.36
N PRO A 6 -4.24 -22.75 3.99
CA PRO A 6 -4.42 -22.94 5.44
C PRO A 6 -3.58 -21.97 6.29
N GLN A 7 -2.55 -21.38 5.73
CA GLN A 7 -1.65 -20.44 6.42
C GLN A 7 -2.29 -19.11 6.86
N PHE A 8 -3.45 -18.74 6.33
CA PHE A 8 -4.16 -17.51 6.71
C PHE A 8 -5.43 -17.78 7.53
N ALA A 9 -5.87 -19.03 7.64
CA ALA A 9 -7.03 -19.38 8.46
C ALA A 9 -6.79 -19.00 9.92
N GLY A 10 -7.76 -18.30 10.53
CA GLY A 10 -7.69 -17.82 11.89
C GLY A 10 -6.75 -16.63 12.13
N LYS A 11 -6.03 -16.14 11.11
CA LYS A 11 -5.18 -14.96 11.25
C LYS A 11 -5.99 -13.69 11.48
N LYS A 12 -5.46 -12.78 12.28
CA LYS A 12 -6.02 -11.51 12.68
C LYS A 12 -5.33 -10.40 11.91
N VAL A 13 -6.06 -9.74 11.01
CA VAL A 13 -5.50 -8.79 10.04
C VAL A 13 -6.12 -7.42 10.22
N PHE A 14 -5.32 -6.39 10.26
CA PHE A 14 -5.76 -5.00 10.13
C PHE A 14 -5.28 -4.40 8.81
N ILE A 15 -6.17 -3.70 8.10
CA ILE A 15 -5.86 -3.06 6.81
C ILE A 15 -6.32 -1.61 6.83
N SER A 16 -5.38 -0.67 6.74
CA SER A 16 -5.71 0.73 6.49
C SER A 16 -5.97 0.98 5.00
N GLY A 17 -6.89 1.90 4.68
CA GLY A 17 -7.31 2.10 3.28
C GLY A 17 -8.11 0.91 2.73
N GLY A 18 -8.80 0.16 3.60
CA GLY A 18 -9.52 -1.07 3.25
C GLY A 18 -10.88 -0.87 2.58
N SER A 19 -11.30 0.36 2.29
CA SER A 19 -12.63 0.67 1.74
C SER A 19 -12.70 0.63 0.21
N SER A 20 -11.56 0.53 -0.49
CA SER A 20 -11.48 0.53 -1.96
C SER A 20 -10.12 0.02 -2.46
N GLY A 21 -10.00 -0.17 -3.79
CA GLY A 21 -8.74 -0.46 -4.46
C GLY A 21 -7.99 -1.66 -3.90
N ILE A 22 -6.67 -1.54 -3.78
CA ILE A 22 -5.79 -2.62 -3.32
C ILE A 22 -6.18 -3.07 -1.90
N GLY A 23 -6.44 -2.15 -0.97
CA GLY A 23 -6.80 -2.49 0.41
C GLY A 23 -8.08 -3.32 0.52
N LYS A 24 -9.13 -2.96 -0.25
CA LYS A 24 -10.35 -3.77 -0.35
C LYS A 24 -10.07 -5.13 -0.98
N GLY A 25 -9.30 -5.17 -2.06
CA GLY A 25 -8.93 -6.42 -2.71
C GLY A 25 -8.15 -7.37 -1.77
N LEU A 26 -7.22 -6.85 -0.97
CA LEU A 26 -6.52 -7.63 0.06
C LEU A 26 -7.48 -8.15 1.13
N ALA A 27 -8.43 -7.32 1.59
CA ALA A 27 -9.44 -7.75 2.55
C ALA A 27 -10.26 -8.93 2.04
N VAL A 28 -10.70 -8.88 0.78
CA VAL A 28 -11.41 -9.98 0.11
C VAL A 28 -10.56 -11.25 0.07
N GLU A 29 -9.28 -11.14 -0.28
CA GLU A 29 -8.39 -12.29 -0.36
C GLU A 29 -8.11 -12.92 1.02
N PHE A 30 -7.97 -12.12 2.08
CA PHE A 30 -7.85 -12.64 3.44
C PHE A 30 -9.14 -13.29 3.94
N ALA A 31 -10.30 -12.69 3.68
CA ALA A 31 -11.59 -13.24 4.08
C ALA A 31 -11.86 -14.62 3.44
N LYS A 32 -11.61 -14.75 2.12
CA LYS A 32 -11.71 -16.04 1.41
C LYS A 32 -10.79 -17.13 1.99
N ARG A 33 -9.68 -16.73 2.64
CA ARG A 33 -8.71 -17.63 3.25
C ARG A 33 -8.93 -17.86 4.74
N GLY A 34 -10.04 -17.37 5.30
CA GLY A 34 -10.47 -17.61 6.68
C GLY A 34 -9.82 -16.73 7.73
N ALA A 35 -9.22 -15.61 7.33
CA ALA A 35 -8.71 -14.61 8.27
C ALA A 35 -9.85 -13.72 8.79
N SER A 36 -9.73 -13.26 10.03
CA SER A 36 -10.50 -12.16 10.59
C SER A 36 -9.87 -10.82 10.16
N VAL A 37 -10.69 -9.86 9.71
CA VAL A 37 -10.19 -8.63 9.12
C VAL A 37 -10.89 -7.41 9.71
N ILE A 38 -10.11 -6.46 10.23
CA ILE A 38 -10.60 -5.12 10.59
C ILE A 38 -10.08 -4.12 9.56
N LEU A 39 -11.00 -3.32 9.03
CA LEU A 39 -10.70 -2.29 8.04
C LEU A 39 -10.68 -0.91 8.68
N SER A 40 -9.85 -0.02 8.14
CA SER A 40 -9.95 1.41 8.46
C SER A 40 -9.84 2.28 7.21
N ALA A 41 -10.66 3.32 7.16
CA ALA A 41 -10.64 4.39 6.17
C ALA A 41 -11.50 5.56 6.66
N ARG A 42 -11.55 6.66 5.89
CA ARG A 42 -12.37 7.84 6.21
C ARG A 42 -13.83 7.68 5.82
N ASN A 43 -14.13 6.95 4.75
CA ASN A 43 -15.48 6.81 4.21
C ASN A 43 -16.22 5.63 4.86
N GLU A 44 -17.13 5.94 5.78
CA GLU A 44 -17.91 4.95 6.52
C GLU A 44 -18.80 4.10 5.61
N LYS A 45 -19.49 4.72 4.64
CA LYS A 45 -20.38 4.02 3.70
C LYS A 45 -19.65 2.92 2.96
N ASN A 46 -18.48 3.25 2.41
CA ASN A 46 -17.67 2.28 1.67
C ASN A 46 -17.12 1.17 2.60
N LEU A 47 -16.76 1.50 3.84
CA LEU A 47 -16.33 0.52 4.83
C LEU A 47 -17.45 -0.45 5.17
N LYS A 48 -18.66 0.04 5.44
CA LYS A 48 -19.86 -0.79 5.71
C LYS A 48 -20.13 -1.77 4.56
N THR A 49 -20.19 -1.26 3.33
CA THR A 49 -20.40 -2.10 2.12
C THR A 49 -19.32 -3.16 1.99
N THR A 50 -18.05 -2.81 2.22
CA THR A 50 -16.95 -3.77 2.14
C THR A 50 -17.08 -4.84 3.22
N VAL A 51 -17.35 -4.47 4.47
CA VAL A 51 -17.51 -5.44 5.57
C VAL A 51 -18.68 -6.40 5.33
N GLU A 52 -19.81 -5.91 4.80
CA GLU A 52 -20.93 -6.76 4.41
C GLU A 52 -20.56 -7.76 3.31
N GLU A 53 -19.75 -7.34 2.33
CA GLU A 53 -19.19 -8.24 1.33
C GLU A 53 -18.29 -9.31 1.97
N LEU A 54 -17.37 -8.90 2.87
CA LEU A 54 -16.49 -9.85 3.57
C LEU A 54 -17.29 -10.89 4.39
N LYS A 55 -18.37 -10.47 5.07
CA LYS A 55 -19.24 -11.37 5.83
C LYS A 55 -19.93 -12.41 4.94
N ARG A 56 -20.24 -12.07 3.68
CA ARG A 56 -20.87 -13.01 2.73
C ARG A 56 -19.91 -14.04 2.18
N ILE A 57 -18.64 -13.67 1.95
CA ILE A 57 -17.64 -14.52 1.30
C ILE A 57 -16.68 -15.20 2.27
N GLY A 58 -16.56 -14.69 3.48
CA GLY A 58 -15.62 -15.16 4.49
C GLY A 58 -16.13 -16.36 5.27
N HIS A 59 -15.26 -16.91 6.11
CA HIS A 59 -15.62 -18.04 6.98
C HIS A 59 -16.54 -17.59 8.11
N LYS A 60 -17.51 -18.45 8.50
CA LYS A 60 -18.52 -18.14 9.52
C LYS A 60 -17.94 -17.73 10.88
N ASN A 61 -16.79 -18.27 11.26
CA ASN A 61 -16.12 -17.98 12.53
C ASN A 61 -15.13 -16.81 12.44
N ALA A 62 -14.95 -16.20 11.28
CA ALA A 62 -14.07 -15.04 11.11
C ALA A 62 -14.80 -13.74 11.48
N ILE A 63 -14.07 -12.81 12.05
CA ILE A 63 -14.57 -11.50 12.47
C ILE A 63 -14.28 -10.49 11.36
N PHE A 64 -15.32 -9.77 10.92
CA PHE A 64 -15.22 -8.68 9.98
C PHE A 64 -15.87 -7.43 10.56
N ASP A 65 -15.07 -6.38 10.76
CA ASP A 65 -15.54 -5.10 11.29
C ASP A 65 -14.67 -3.95 10.73
N PHE A 66 -15.00 -2.73 11.07
CA PHE A 66 -14.25 -1.55 10.66
C PHE A 66 -14.15 -0.50 11.77
N ALA A 67 -13.21 0.43 11.59
CA ALA A 67 -13.09 1.65 12.37
C ALA A 67 -12.77 2.83 11.46
N ILE A 68 -13.45 3.95 11.68
CA ILE A 68 -13.25 5.17 10.89
C ILE A 68 -12.02 5.90 11.44
N ALA A 69 -11.07 6.23 10.57
CA ALA A 69 -9.96 7.12 10.90
C ALA A 69 -9.36 7.77 9.65
N ASP A 70 -8.86 8.98 9.87
CA ASP A 70 -7.84 9.59 9.04
C ASP A 70 -6.47 9.18 9.59
N VAL A 71 -5.66 8.48 8.80
CA VAL A 71 -4.34 7.99 9.23
C VAL A 71 -3.35 9.10 9.53
N SER A 72 -3.57 10.32 8.99
CA SER A 72 -2.77 11.50 9.29
C SER A 72 -3.01 12.05 10.72
N LYS A 73 -4.02 11.53 11.44
CA LYS A 73 -4.42 11.97 12.78
C LYS A 73 -4.05 10.91 13.82
N PRO A 74 -2.93 11.09 14.56
CA PRO A 74 -2.43 10.09 15.51
C PRO A 74 -3.45 9.65 16.55
N GLU A 75 -4.24 10.57 17.07
CA GLU A 75 -5.26 10.29 18.09
C GLU A 75 -6.40 9.41 17.56
N GLN A 76 -6.78 9.53 16.27
CA GLN A 76 -7.78 8.66 15.65
C GLN A 76 -7.18 7.26 15.44
N VAL A 77 -5.93 7.18 14.98
CA VAL A 77 -5.22 5.92 14.77
C VAL A 77 -5.06 5.16 16.09
N GLN A 78 -4.73 5.83 17.18
CA GLN A 78 -4.67 5.22 18.52
C GLN A 78 -6.00 4.61 18.96
N LYS A 79 -7.12 5.32 18.74
CA LYS A 79 -8.46 4.80 19.05
C LYS A 79 -8.77 3.55 18.21
N VAL A 80 -8.44 3.58 16.92
CA VAL A 80 -8.63 2.45 16.01
C VAL A 80 -7.79 1.26 16.43
N ALA A 81 -6.53 1.44 16.81
CA ALA A 81 -5.67 0.37 17.27
C ALA A 81 -6.23 -0.31 18.52
N LYS A 82 -6.63 0.48 19.53
CA LYS A 82 -7.27 -0.04 20.76
C LYS A 82 -8.54 -0.84 20.45
N LYS A 83 -9.43 -0.30 19.60
CA LYS A 83 -10.66 -0.98 19.16
C LYS A 83 -10.32 -2.32 18.46
N THR A 84 -9.38 -2.30 17.51
CA THR A 84 -8.96 -3.49 16.75
C THR A 84 -8.44 -4.60 17.65
N LEU A 85 -7.48 -4.26 18.54
CA LEU A 85 -6.88 -5.23 19.46
C LEU A 85 -7.92 -5.83 20.42
N LYS A 86 -8.91 -5.05 20.87
CA LYS A 86 -10.02 -5.53 21.68
C LYS A 86 -10.93 -6.50 20.92
N ILE A 87 -11.33 -6.15 19.70
CA ILE A 87 -12.27 -6.98 18.88
C ILE A 87 -11.60 -8.29 18.47
N LEU A 88 -10.36 -8.24 17.99
CA LEU A 88 -9.65 -9.42 17.51
C LEU A 88 -8.97 -10.22 18.62
N ASN A 89 -8.87 -9.67 19.84
CA ASN A 89 -8.04 -10.24 20.91
C ASN A 89 -6.61 -10.53 20.42
N GLY A 90 -5.94 -9.49 19.91
CA GLY A 90 -4.58 -9.51 19.34
C GLY A 90 -4.55 -9.17 17.84
N LEU A 91 -3.36 -9.22 17.24
CA LEU A 91 -3.13 -8.92 15.82
C LEU A 91 -1.94 -9.70 15.28
N ASP A 92 -2.11 -10.42 14.16
CA ASP A 92 -1.01 -11.14 13.50
C ASP A 92 -0.38 -10.32 12.38
N LEU A 93 -1.18 -9.47 11.71
CA LEU A 93 -0.75 -8.77 10.50
C LEU A 93 -1.31 -7.35 10.47
N LEU A 94 -0.41 -6.37 10.43
CA LEU A 94 -0.70 -4.96 10.20
C LEU A 94 -0.38 -4.61 8.75
N ILE A 95 -1.37 -4.16 7.97
CA ILE A 95 -1.18 -3.68 6.59
C ILE A 95 -1.43 -2.17 6.54
N CYS A 96 -0.36 -1.41 6.46
CA CYS A 96 -0.38 0.03 6.23
C CYS A 96 -0.49 0.27 4.73
N ASN A 97 -1.73 0.48 4.23
CA ASN A 97 -2.01 0.61 2.80
C ASN A 97 -2.62 1.98 2.43
N SER A 98 -3.11 2.76 3.39
CA SER A 98 -3.67 4.09 3.12
C SER A 98 -2.68 4.96 2.35
N GLY A 99 -3.18 5.62 1.30
CA GLY A 99 -2.38 6.53 0.49
C GLY A 99 -3.14 6.99 -0.74
N TYR A 100 -2.63 8.03 -1.38
CA TYR A 100 -3.13 8.52 -2.66
C TYR A 100 -1.97 9.11 -3.48
N ALA A 101 -2.17 9.24 -4.78
CA ALA A 101 -1.26 9.92 -5.68
C ALA A 101 -1.85 11.26 -6.13
N LYS A 102 -0.98 12.19 -6.43
CA LYS A 102 -1.29 13.45 -7.11
C LYS A 102 -0.11 13.78 -8.03
N ALA A 103 -0.40 13.89 -9.32
CA ALA A 103 0.57 14.32 -10.32
C ALA A 103 0.54 15.85 -10.48
N GLY A 104 1.70 16.45 -10.75
CA GLY A 104 1.88 17.87 -11.02
C GLY A 104 3.36 18.24 -11.00
N LYS A 105 3.73 19.26 -11.78
CA LYS A 105 5.10 19.82 -11.69
C LYS A 105 5.32 20.43 -10.30
N VAL A 106 6.57 20.50 -9.87
CA VAL A 106 6.93 21.09 -8.58
C VAL A 106 6.42 22.52 -8.44
N GLY A 107 6.51 23.33 -9.52
CA GLY A 107 6.04 24.72 -9.51
C GLY A 107 4.51 24.88 -9.61
N ASP A 108 3.77 23.86 -10.07
CA ASP A 108 2.32 23.92 -10.27
C ASP A 108 1.54 23.37 -9.05
N LEU A 109 2.18 22.50 -8.26
CA LEU A 109 1.59 21.98 -7.02
C LEU A 109 1.62 23.04 -5.92
N LYS A 110 0.54 23.08 -5.14
CA LYS A 110 0.50 23.92 -3.93
C LYS A 110 1.40 23.31 -2.85
N GLU A 111 1.99 24.17 -2.01
CA GLU A 111 2.76 23.73 -0.84
C GLU A 111 1.99 22.71 0.02
N SER A 112 0.69 22.94 0.21
CA SER A 112 -0.20 22.04 0.94
C SER A 112 -0.30 20.64 0.34
N ASP A 113 -0.09 20.47 -0.98
CA ASP A 113 -0.13 19.16 -1.63
C ASP A 113 1.07 18.29 -1.20
N PHE A 114 2.24 18.90 -1.05
CA PHE A 114 3.44 18.22 -0.56
C PHE A 114 3.23 17.73 0.88
N TYR A 115 2.75 18.61 1.76
CA TYR A 115 2.48 18.23 3.16
C TYR A 115 1.40 17.15 3.26
N GLN A 116 0.29 17.28 2.53
CA GLN A 116 -0.79 16.29 2.58
C GLN A 116 -0.35 14.91 2.05
N LEU A 117 0.46 14.85 0.99
CA LEU A 117 1.02 13.60 0.50
C LEU A 117 1.94 12.95 1.56
N MET A 118 2.80 13.73 2.23
CA MET A 118 3.63 13.24 3.32
C MET A 118 2.79 12.80 4.52
N ASP A 119 1.81 13.59 4.93
CA ASP A 119 0.96 13.32 6.10
C ASP A 119 0.19 12.00 5.93
N VAL A 120 -0.40 11.78 4.76
CA VAL A 120 -1.20 10.58 4.54
C VAL A 120 -0.33 9.37 4.18
N ASN A 121 0.58 9.52 3.19
CA ASN A 121 1.31 8.39 2.64
C ASN A 121 2.45 7.93 3.57
N PHE A 122 3.14 8.86 4.23
CA PHE A 122 4.27 8.53 5.10
C PHE A 122 3.90 8.59 6.59
N PHE A 123 3.51 9.74 7.12
CA PHE A 123 3.20 9.85 8.55
C PHE A 123 1.99 9.00 8.95
N GLY A 124 1.02 8.78 8.05
CA GLY A 124 -0.06 7.84 8.27
C GLY A 124 0.42 6.41 8.53
N HIS A 125 1.45 5.95 7.82
CA HIS A 125 2.09 4.65 8.07
C HIS A 125 2.87 4.64 9.39
N VAL A 126 3.61 5.70 9.69
CA VAL A 126 4.32 5.86 10.97
C VAL A 126 3.33 5.82 12.14
N ASN A 127 2.22 6.54 12.05
CA ASN A 127 1.18 6.56 13.09
C ASN A 127 0.59 5.17 13.33
N LEU A 128 0.30 4.41 12.28
CA LEU A 128 -0.19 3.04 12.38
C LEU A 128 0.84 2.13 13.06
N VAL A 129 2.10 2.16 12.62
CA VAL A 129 3.16 1.37 13.24
C VAL A 129 3.27 1.69 14.73
N ARG A 130 3.36 2.96 15.10
CA ARG A 130 3.47 3.39 16.51
C ARG A 130 2.27 2.97 17.36
N ALA A 131 1.06 2.98 16.79
CA ALA A 131 -0.15 2.61 17.52
C ALA A 131 -0.26 1.10 17.81
N PHE A 132 0.36 0.26 16.99
CA PHE A 132 0.35 -1.20 17.16
C PHE A 132 1.68 -1.77 17.68
N GLN A 133 2.74 -0.97 17.74
CA GLN A 133 4.10 -1.41 18.06
C GLN A 133 4.18 -2.15 19.39
N ASP A 134 3.63 -1.61 20.48
CA ASP A 134 3.67 -2.22 21.80
C ASP A 134 3.04 -3.61 21.82
N HIS A 135 1.97 -3.82 21.04
CA HIS A 135 1.35 -5.13 20.90
C HIS A 135 2.32 -6.14 20.27
N PHE A 136 2.96 -5.79 19.15
CA PHE A 136 3.92 -6.67 18.48
C PHE A 136 5.17 -6.95 19.34
N LEU A 137 5.68 -5.93 20.07
CA LEU A 137 6.82 -6.10 20.98
C LEU A 137 6.50 -7.08 22.11
N LYS A 138 5.29 -7.01 22.68
CA LYS A 138 4.83 -7.95 23.72
C LYS A 138 4.58 -9.34 23.18
N GLN A 139 3.96 -9.44 22.00
CA GLN A 139 3.59 -10.69 21.36
C GLN A 139 4.82 -11.47 20.83
N LYS A 140 5.89 -10.77 20.41
CA LYS A 140 7.14 -11.30 19.85
C LYS A 140 6.99 -12.11 18.58
N TYR A 141 5.93 -11.85 17.81
CA TYR A 141 5.72 -12.38 16.46
C TYR A 141 4.73 -11.50 15.68
N GLY A 142 4.66 -11.68 14.37
CA GLY A 142 3.73 -11.03 13.49
C GLY A 142 4.40 -10.37 12.30
N ASP A 143 3.58 -9.77 11.46
CA ASP A 143 4.04 -9.07 10.26
C ASP A 143 3.51 -7.63 10.23
N ILE A 144 4.38 -6.70 9.89
CA ILE A 144 4.06 -5.32 9.55
C ILE A 144 4.38 -5.13 8.07
N VAL A 145 3.37 -4.85 7.25
CA VAL A 145 3.54 -4.62 5.82
C VAL A 145 3.20 -3.17 5.48
N LEU A 146 4.15 -2.50 4.85
CA LEU A 146 4.01 -1.13 4.36
C LEU A 146 3.80 -1.17 2.84
N VAL A 147 2.64 -0.69 2.37
CA VAL A 147 2.34 -0.63 0.94
C VAL A 147 2.86 0.69 0.39
N SER A 148 3.95 0.60 -0.37
CA SER A 148 4.59 1.73 -1.01
C SER A 148 4.15 1.85 -2.48
N SER A 149 5.07 1.92 -3.43
CA SER A 149 4.82 2.02 -4.88
C SER A 149 6.08 1.65 -5.63
N MET A 150 5.97 1.30 -6.91
CA MET A 150 7.13 1.26 -7.81
C MET A 150 7.81 2.63 -7.91
N LEU A 151 7.05 3.73 -7.81
CA LEU A 151 7.61 5.09 -7.73
C LEU A 151 8.34 5.42 -6.41
N ALA A 152 8.54 4.43 -5.53
CA ALA A 152 9.50 4.49 -4.41
C ALA A 152 10.88 3.93 -4.77
N THR A 153 11.12 3.59 -6.02
CA THR A 153 12.40 3.08 -6.51
C THR A 153 13.08 4.05 -7.46
N PHE A 154 12.29 4.77 -8.23
CA PHE A 154 12.70 5.91 -9.07
C PHE A 154 11.50 6.84 -9.25
N SER A 155 11.73 8.09 -9.63
CA SER A 155 10.68 9.07 -9.88
C SER A 155 10.64 9.44 -11.36
N ILE A 156 9.44 9.81 -11.82
CA ILE A 156 9.23 10.31 -13.18
C ILE A 156 8.63 11.73 -13.13
N TYR A 157 8.65 12.41 -14.28
CA TYR A 157 8.10 13.74 -14.43
C TYR A 157 6.68 13.84 -13.86
N GLY A 158 6.43 14.86 -13.08
CA GLY A 158 5.13 15.17 -12.49
C GLY A 158 4.81 14.39 -11.21
N TYR A 159 5.66 13.48 -10.75
CA TYR A 159 5.40 12.69 -9.53
C TYR A 159 6.35 13.00 -8.35
N GLY A 160 7.09 14.11 -8.40
CA GLY A 160 8.10 14.41 -7.38
C GLY A 160 7.59 14.35 -5.94
N ALA A 161 6.48 15.03 -5.63
CA ALA A 161 5.90 15.03 -4.29
C ALA A 161 5.38 13.65 -3.85
N TYR A 162 4.69 12.92 -4.74
CA TYR A 162 4.21 11.58 -4.48
C TYR A 162 5.37 10.59 -4.27
N SER A 163 6.32 10.57 -5.20
CA SER A 163 7.50 9.70 -5.12
C SER A 163 8.28 9.94 -3.83
N ALA A 164 8.54 11.19 -3.46
CA ALA A 164 9.20 11.51 -2.19
C ALA A 164 8.51 10.86 -0.99
N SER A 165 7.16 10.93 -0.92
CA SER A 165 6.39 10.29 0.15
C SER A 165 6.53 8.76 0.16
N LYS A 166 6.65 8.14 -1.02
CA LYS A 166 6.78 6.68 -1.15
C LYS A 166 8.22 6.18 -0.93
N PHE A 167 9.23 6.97 -1.29
CA PHE A 167 10.63 6.73 -0.92
C PHE A 167 10.82 6.79 0.60
N ALA A 168 10.19 7.76 1.28
CA ALA A 168 10.22 7.88 2.73
C ALA A 168 9.74 6.59 3.42
N ILE A 169 8.66 5.95 2.92
CA ILE A 169 8.19 4.65 3.44
C ILE A 169 9.28 3.59 3.36
N THR A 170 9.98 3.50 2.22
CA THR A 170 10.98 2.46 1.99
C THR A 170 12.19 2.64 2.92
N GLY A 171 12.67 3.88 3.09
CA GLY A 171 13.74 4.20 4.03
C GLY A 171 13.36 3.89 5.48
N PHE A 172 12.17 4.33 5.91
CA PHE A 172 11.62 4.04 7.24
C PHE A 172 11.51 2.53 7.50
N ALA A 173 10.99 1.78 6.52
CA ALA A 173 10.81 0.35 6.65
C ALA A 173 12.13 -0.42 6.83
N GLN A 174 13.23 0.06 6.26
CA GLN A 174 14.55 -0.56 6.42
C GLN A 174 15.05 -0.47 7.86
N SER A 175 14.92 0.70 8.50
CA SER A 175 15.26 0.88 9.91
C SER A 175 14.32 0.08 10.81
N LEU A 176 13.01 0.26 10.63
CA LEU A 176 11.99 -0.44 11.41
C LEU A 176 12.16 -1.97 11.35
N ARG A 177 12.58 -2.51 10.20
CA ARG A 177 12.85 -3.94 10.05
C ARG A 177 13.94 -4.42 11.03
N GLN A 178 14.98 -3.65 11.21
CA GLN A 178 16.07 -4.02 12.13
C GLN A 178 15.60 -3.96 13.58
N GLU A 179 14.87 -2.92 13.95
CA GLU A 179 14.30 -2.76 15.29
C GLU A 179 13.34 -3.91 15.64
N MET A 180 12.41 -4.23 14.74
CA MET A 180 11.38 -5.24 14.96
C MET A 180 11.91 -6.68 14.89
N MET A 181 12.97 -6.93 14.11
CA MET A 181 13.62 -8.23 13.99
C MET A 181 14.13 -8.75 15.34
N LEU A 182 14.63 -7.87 16.23
CA LEU A 182 15.07 -8.20 17.58
C LEU A 182 13.94 -8.77 18.45
N HIS A 183 12.70 -8.52 18.06
CA HIS A 183 11.50 -8.96 18.76
C HIS A 183 10.70 -10.03 17.98
N GLY A 184 11.30 -10.66 16.97
CA GLY A 184 10.65 -11.72 16.21
C GLY A 184 9.55 -11.24 15.26
N VAL A 185 9.40 -9.92 15.04
CA VAL A 185 8.40 -9.31 14.16
C VAL A 185 9.02 -9.03 12.80
N ARG A 186 8.32 -9.40 11.73
CA ARG A 186 8.79 -9.16 10.36
C ARG A 186 8.23 -7.85 9.83
N VAL A 187 9.09 -7.02 9.29
CA VAL A 187 8.69 -5.81 8.53
C VAL A 187 8.97 -6.03 7.06
N LYS A 188 8.01 -5.66 6.21
CA LYS A 188 8.05 -5.91 4.78
C LYS A 188 7.48 -4.72 4.02
N VAL A 189 7.93 -4.53 2.78
CA VAL A 189 7.42 -3.49 1.88
C VAL A 189 6.88 -4.13 0.62
N PHE A 190 5.67 -3.77 0.23
CA PHE A 190 5.08 -4.14 -1.04
C PHE A 190 5.09 -2.95 -1.99
N LEU A 191 5.53 -3.17 -3.22
CA LEU A 191 5.69 -2.16 -4.27
C LEU A 191 4.71 -2.46 -5.41
N PRO A 192 3.43 -2.02 -5.32
CA PRO A 192 2.48 -2.21 -6.40
C PRO A 192 2.83 -1.32 -7.60
N PRO A 193 2.64 -1.81 -8.84
CA PRO A 193 2.65 -1.01 -10.05
C PRO A 193 1.34 -0.23 -10.18
N THR A 194 1.19 0.52 -11.26
CA THR A 194 -0.07 1.20 -11.62
C THR A 194 -1.22 0.20 -11.62
N THR A 195 -2.22 0.44 -10.78
CA THR A 195 -3.31 -0.49 -10.52
C THR A 195 -4.66 0.18 -10.77
N ASP A 196 -5.55 -0.47 -11.53
CA ASP A 196 -6.91 0.05 -11.82
C ASP A 196 -7.74 0.11 -10.53
N THR A 197 -7.79 1.28 -9.95
CA THR A 197 -8.48 1.56 -8.69
C THR A 197 -9.31 2.84 -8.82
N PRO A 198 -10.32 3.04 -7.95
CA PRO A 198 -10.99 4.33 -7.86
C PRO A 198 -10.04 5.50 -7.58
N GLY A 199 -8.92 5.24 -6.89
CA GLY A 199 -7.87 6.24 -6.65
C GLY A 199 -7.18 6.69 -7.93
N LEU A 200 -6.79 5.75 -8.81
CA LEU A 200 -6.22 6.04 -10.12
C LEU A 200 -7.20 6.82 -11.01
N LYS A 201 -8.49 6.43 -11.01
CA LYS A 201 -9.51 7.15 -11.78
C LYS A 201 -9.66 8.59 -11.34
N LYS A 202 -9.61 8.85 -10.02
CA LYS A 202 -9.62 10.22 -9.47
C LYS A 202 -8.35 10.99 -9.84
N GLU A 203 -7.19 10.37 -9.71
CA GLU A 203 -5.90 10.96 -10.08
C GLU A 203 -5.89 11.40 -11.55
N ASN A 204 -6.42 10.55 -12.45
CA ASN A 204 -6.45 10.81 -13.89
C ASN A 204 -7.33 12.01 -14.29
N GLN A 205 -8.27 12.46 -13.44
CA GLN A 205 -9.09 13.64 -13.70
C GLN A 205 -8.26 14.93 -13.76
N ASP A 206 -7.29 15.06 -12.83
CA ASP A 206 -6.48 16.27 -12.67
C ASP A 206 -5.03 16.08 -13.15
N LYS A 207 -4.75 14.95 -13.82
CA LYS A 207 -3.39 14.61 -14.27
C LYS A 207 -2.97 15.49 -15.45
N PRO A 208 -1.80 16.17 -15.42
CA PRO A 208 -1.30 16.95 -16.54
C PRO A 208 -1.15 16.11 -17.83
N ASP A 209 -1.42 16.72 -19.00
CA ASP A 209 -1.44 15.98 -20.27
C ASP A 209 -0.07 15.37 -20.60
N LEU A 210 1.02 16.08 -20.32
CA LEU A 210 2.36 15.51 -20.52
C LEU A 210 2.62 14.27 -19.67
N VAL A 211 2.06 14.19 -18.44
CA VAL A 211 2.16 12.97 -17.61
C VAL A 211 1.36 11.84 -18.23
N LYS A 212 0.16 12.11 -18.75
CA LYS A 212 -0.66 11.11 -19.49
C LYS A 212 0.08 10.57 -20.70
N GLU A 213 0.71 11.46 -21.47
CA GLU A 213 1.49 11.07 -22.66
C GLU A 213 2.72 10.22 -22.32
N ILE A 214 3.41 10.51 -21.22
CA ILE A 214 4.51 9.66 -20.73
C ILE A 214 3.98 8.28 -20.38
N GLU A 215 2.90 8.20 -19.61
CA GLU A 215 2.32 6.92 -19.18
C GLU A 215 1.80 6.09 -20.36
N MET A 216 1.18 6.70 -21.37
CA MET A 216 0.70 6.02 -22.58
C MET A 216 1.85 5.52 -23.47
N GLY A 217 2.94 6.25 -23.52
CA GLY A 217 4.11 5.89 -24.33
C GLY A 217 5.09 4.93 -23.67
N SER A 218 4.96 4.69 -22.38
CA SER A 218 5.91 3.86 -21.65
C SER A 218 5.53 2.37 -21.73
N ALA A 219 6.44 1.54 -22.21
CA ALA A 219 6.28 0.09 -22.26
C ALA A 219 6.20 -0.56 -20.86
N ILE A 220 6.57 0.18 -19.82
CA ILE A 220 6.67 -0.33 -18.43
C ILE A 220 5.46 0.05 -17.58
N ASN A 221 4.61 0.97 -18.03
CA ASN A 221 3.47 1.49 -17.26
C ASN A 221 2.14 0.77 -17.54
N ALA A 222 2.16 -0.54 -17.68
CA ALA A 222 0.93 -1.32 -17.81
C ALA A 222 0.03 -1.15 -16.56
N VAL A 223 -1.24 -0.82 -16.79
CA VAL A 223 -2.25 -0.78 -15.72
C VAL A 223 -2.69 -2.21 -15.40
N HIS A 224 -2.55 -2.61 -14.15
CA HIS A 224 -2.88 -3.96 -13.69
C HIS A 224 -4.19 -3.98 -12.91
N SER A 225 -4.93 -5.10 -12.99
CA SER A 225 -6.12 -5.29 -12.17
C SER A 225 -5.78 -5.41 -10.69
N VAL A 226 -6.70 -4.98 -9.81
CA VAL A 226 -6.59 -5.16 -8.36
C VAL A 226 -6.38 -6.64 -8.03
N GLU A 227 -7.10 -7.55 -8.70
CA GLU A 227 -6.98 -8.99 -8.49
C GLU A 227 -5.55 -9.51 -8.74
N LYS A 228 -4.92 -9.12 -9.86
CA LYS A 228 -3.55 -9.51 -10.18
C LYS A 228 -2.57 -9.04 -9.08
N VAL A 229 -2.70 -7.80 -8.65
CA VAL A 229 -1.83 -7.18 -7.64
C VAL A 229 -2.02 -7.83 -6.27
N THR A 230 -3.26 -8.09 -5.85
CA THR A 230 -3.54 -8.73 -4.56
C THR A 230 -3.17 -10.20 -4.54
N ASN A 231 -3.36 -10.94 -5.62
CA ASN A 231 -2.87 -12.31 -5.74
C ASN A 231 -1.32 -12.39 -5.64
N ALA A 232 -0.62 -11.47 -6.28
CA ALA A 232 0.85 -11.37 -6.14
C ALA A 232 1.27 -11.07 -4.69
N PHE A 233 0.56 -10.15 -4.01
CA PHE A 233 0.77 -9.85 -2.60
C PHE A 233 0.60 -11.12 -1.73
N MET A 234 -0.50 -11.85 -1.91
CA MET A 234 -0.79 -13.07 -1.13
C MET A 234 0.25 -14.16 -1.35
N ASN A 235 0.79 -14.28 -2.56
CA ASN A 235 1.86 -15.23 -2.90
C ASN A 235 3.24 -14.81 -2.36
N TRP A 236 3.46 -13.51 -2.18
CA TRP A 236 4.71 -12.98 -1.65
C TRP A 236 4.73 -12.93 -0.12
N LEU A 237 3.62 -12.62 0.52
CA LEU A 237 3.54 -12.36 1.96
C LEU A 237 4.15 -13.47 2.84
N PRO A 238 3.96 -14.78 2.56
CA PRO A 238 4.57 -15.85 3.35
C PRO A 238 6.08 -15.97 3.18
N LYS A 239 6.64 -15.46 2.08
CA LYS A 239 8.07 -15.58 1.77
C LYS A 239 8.90 -14.68 2.72
N ARG A 240 10.14 -15.07 2.99
CA ARG A 240 11.07 -14.29 3.85
C ARG A 240 11.66 -13.04 3.15
N LYS A 241 11.14 -12.65 1.98
CA LYS A 241 11.65 -11.49 1.22
C LYS A 241 11.11 -10.18 1.80
N PHE A 242 11.99 -9.20 2.00
CA PHE A 242 11.64 -7.86 2.48
C PHE A 242 10.81 -7.07 1.47
N LEU A 243 11.24 -7.05 0.21
CA LEU A 243 10.53 -6.38 -0.89
C LEU A 243 9.62 -7.35 -1.63
N GLY A 244 8.41 -6.91 -1.96
CA GLY A 244 7.44 -7.60 -2.79
C GLY A 244 7.06 -6.79 -4.02
N TYR A 245 7.00 -7.46 -5.15
CA TYR A 245 6.61 -6.91 -6.45
C TYR A 245 5.39 -7.67 -6.97
N ALA A 246 4.50 -6.98 -7.68
CA ALA A 246 3.30 -7.63 -8.20
C ALA A 246 3.56 -8.40 -9.50
N THR A 247 4.57 -7.98 -10.27
CA THR A 247 4.84 -8.51 -11.62
C THR A 247 6.34 -8.69 -11.83
N TRP A 248 6.69 -9.49 -12.83
CA TRP A 248 8.09 -9.71 -13.18
C TRP A 248 8.75 -8.43 -13.73
N ASP A 249 8.02 -7.66 -14.54
CA ASP A 249 8.49 -6.38 -15.06
C ASP A 249 8.77 -5.36 -13.93
N SER A 250 7.94 -5.32 -12.90
CA SER A 250 8.20 -4.51 -11.70
C SER A 250 9.49 -4.93 -10.98
N TRP A 251 9.77 -6.23 -10.90
CA TRP A 251 11.04 -6.72 -10.35
C TRP A 251 12.22 -6.34 -11.24
N LEU A 252 12.09 -6.51 -12.56
CA LEU A 252 13.12 -6.13 -13.52
C LEU A 252 13.42 -4.63 -13.46
N GLN A 253 12.37 -3.79 -13.43
CA GLN A 253 12.50 -2.35 -13.28
C GLN A 253 13.29 -1.98 -12.02
N TYR A 254 12.93 -2.56 -10.87
CA TYR A 254 13.68 -2.35 -9.63
C TYR A 254 15.15 -2.77 -9.77
N PHE A 255 15.40 -3.92 -10.40
CA PHE A 255 16.76 -4.41 -10.62
C PHE A 255 17.58 -3.43 -11.47
N LEU A 256 17.01 -2.95 -12.57
CA LEU A 256 17.68 -1.99 -13.47
C LEU A 256 17.95 -0.66 -12.79
N VAL A 257 16.95 -0.08 -12.11
CA VAL A 257 17.10 1.17 -11.37
C VAL A 257 18.21 1.06 -10.31
N ARG A 258 18.31 -0.07 -9.64
CA ARG A 258 19.28 -0.25 -8.55
C ARG A 258 20.71 -0.46 -9.05
N HIS A 259 20.90 -1.12 -10.18
CA HIS A 259 22.23 -1.49 -10.68
C HIS A 259 22.72 -0.57 -11.80
N PHE A 260 21.81 0.08 -12.52
CA PHE A 260 22.09 0.96 -13.66
C PHE A 260 21.30 2.26 -13.57
N PRO A 261 21.46 3.07 -12.48
CA PRO A 261 20.63 4.24 -12.24
C PRO A 261 20.71 5.29 -13.35
N GLU A 262 21.91 5.62 -13.81
CA GLU A 262 22.11 6.63 -14.86
C GLU A 262 21.48 6.21 -16.20
N TRP A 263 21.57 4.92 -16.52
CA TRP A 263 20.96 4.38 -17.73
C TRP A 263 19.42 4.45 -17.65
N THR A 264 18.86 4.08 -16.52
CA THR A 264 17.39 4.14 -16.33
C THR A 264 16.85 5.58 -16.33
N LEU A 265 17.60 6.55 -15.77
CA LEU A 265 17.27 7.95 -15.85
C LEU A 265 17.34 8.45 -17.30
N SER A 266 18.35 8.03 -18.08
CA SER A 266 18.48 8.39 -19.51
C SER A 266 17.30 7.89 -20.34
N ILE A 267 16.77 6.70 -20.04
CA ILE A 267 15.53 6.17 -20.67
C ILE A 267 14.33 7.03 -20.31
N ALA A 268 14.13 7.35 -19.03
CA ALA A 268 13.03 8.20 -18.58
C ALA A 268 13.08 9.60 -19.22
N ASP A 269 14.28 10.17 -19.38
CA ASP A 269 14.50 11.43 -20.10
C ASP A 269 14.16 11.33 -21.60
N ALA A 270 14.46 10.20 -22.23
CA ALA A 270 14.12 9.96 -23.63
C ALA A 270 12.61 9.81 -23.82
N GLU A 271 11.92 9.08 -22.90
CA GLU A 271 10.46 8.96 -22.87
C GLU A 271 9.79 10.32 -22.68
N LEU A 272 10.29 11.17 -21.76
CA LEU A 272 9.80 12.53 -21.54
C LEU A 272 9.92 13.39 -22.81
N ARG A 273 11.11 13.40 -23.44
CA ARG A 273 11.34 14.14 -24.70
C ARG A 273 10.44 13.63 -25.84
N SER A 274 10.20 12.34 -25.90
CA SER A 274 9.30 11.75 -26.89
C SER A 274 7.84 12.14 -26.65
N ALA A 275 7.38 12.11 -25.40
CA ALA A 275 6.04 12.53 -25.00
C ALA A 275 5.79 14.02 -25.32
N GLN A 276 6.80 14.87 -25.04
CA GLN A 276 6.73 16.31 -25.34
C GLN A 276 6.55 16.61 -26.83
N LYS A 277 7.10 15.78 -27.73
CA LYS A 277 6.94 15.94 -29.19
C LYS A 277 5.57 15.49 -29.70
N ARG A 278 4.80 14.73 -28.91
CA ARG A 278 3.45 14.28 -29.28
C ARG A 278 2.35 15.24 -28.86
N LEU A 279 2.63 16.18 -27.96
CA LEU A 279 1.76 17.31 -27.56
C LEU A 279 1.97 18.53 -28.45
#